data_346743deadbedddefc1895db1ba0f53a
#
_entry.id   346743deadbedddefc1895db1ba0f53a
#
_cell.length_a   1.000
_cell.length_b   1.000
_cell.length_c   1.000
_cell.angle_alpha   90.00
_cell.angle_beta   90.00
_cell.angle_gamma   90.00
#
_symmetry.space_group_name_H-M   'P 1'
#
loop_
_entity.id
_entity.type
_entity.pdbx_description
1 polymer ?
#
loop_
_entity_poly.entity_id
_entity_poly.type
_entity_poly.pdbx_seq_one_letter_code
_entity_poly.pdbx_strand_id
1 'polypeptide(L)'
;MTESLKKQNYILLALSAKVEYALLALLELANHYGDKTPTTMSDISAKHPIPERYLEQILSSLRRAGVLQSQRGSKGGFILTREPRQLTLLEVVIMLDGEQKERESNGEDNLEKSLVWEIWQQADVSAQSILSQYTIQDLCEEREARLQKSQMYYI
;
A
#
# COMPACT_ATOMS: atom_id res chain seq x y z
N MET A 1 -1.81 5.37 27.89
CA MET A 1 -1.42 4.10 27.24
C MET A 1 -2.59 3.34 26.61
N THR A 2 -3.74 3.27 27.27
CA THR A 2 -4.95 2.62 26.75
C THR A 2 -5.68 3.41 25.64
N GLU A 3 -5.57 4.73 25.61
CA GLU A 3 -6.24 5.56 24.59
C GLU A 3 -5.53 5.56 23.24
N SER A 4 -4.20 5.44 23.21
CA SER A 4 -3.47 5.38 21.95
C SER A 4 -3.66 4.05 21.23
N LEU A 5 -3.92 2.97 21.97
CA LEU A 5 -4.23 1.65 21.43
C LEU A 5 -5.63 1.59 20.82
N LYS A 6 -6.59 2.40 21.34
CA LYS A 6 -7.96 2.44 20.80
C LYS A 6 -8.09 3.17 19.46
N LYS A 7 -7.08 3.95 19.08
CA LYS A 7 -7.07 4.72 17.81
C LYS A 7 -6.29 4.04 16.69
N GLN A 8 -5.68 2.88 16.96
CA GLN A 8 -4.97 2.14 15.93
C GLN A 8 -5.98 1.37 15.08
N ASN A 9 -6.05 1.76 13.81
CA ASN A 9 -6.83 1.02 12.84
C ASN A 9 -6.28 -0.40 12.72
N TYR A 10 -7.18 -1.38 12.73
CA TYR A 10 -6.79 -2.78 12.63
C TYR A 10 -6.33 -3.09 11.23
N ILE A 11 -5.08 -3.51 11.11
CA ILE A 11 -4.60 -4.10 9.88
C ILE A 11 -5.03 -5.56 9.91
N LEU A 12 -5.97 -5.91 9.03
CA LEU A 12 -6.33 -7.30 8.85
C LEU A 12 -5.11 -8.02 8.28
N LEU A 13 -4.84 -9.23 8.78
CA LEU A 13 -3.75 -10.06 8.27
C LEU A 13 -3.97 -10.48 6.81
N ALA A 14 -5.14 -10.21 6.25
CA ALA A 14 -5.46 -10.48 4.87
C ALA A 14 -5.11 -9.27 4.00
N LEU A 15 -4.38 -9.51 2.91
CA LEU A 15 -4.10 -8.49 1.91
C LEU A 15 -5.39 -8.17 1.14
N SER A 16 -5.89 -6.94 1.27
CA SER A 16 -7.06 -6.52 0.51
C SER A 16 -6.69 -6.28 -0.96
N ALA A 17 -7.66 -6.53 -1.86
CA ALA A 17 -7.45 -6.28 -3.29
C ALA A 17 -7.08 -4.81 -3.55
N LYS A 18 -7.69 -3.89 -2.81
CA LYS A 18 -7.43 -2.47 -2.93
C LYS A 18 -5.97 -2.12 -2.62
N VAL A 19 -5.42 -2.64 -1.52
CA VAL A 19 -4.02 -2.44 -1.14
C VAL A 19 -3.08 -3.10 -2.15
N GLU A 20 -3.38 -4.34 -2.56
CA GLU A 20 -2.58 -5.04 -3.56
C GLU A 20 -2.49 -4.25 -4.86
N TYR A 21 -3.62 -3.80 -5.38
CA TYR A 21 -3.65 -3.00 -6.61
C TYR A 21 -2.91 -1.68 -6.46
N ALA A 22 -3.02 -1.04 -5.30
CA ALA A 22 -2.30 0.20 -5.03
C ALA A 22 -0.78 -0.02 -5.03
N LEU A 23 -0.32 -1.09 -4.41
CA LEU A 23 1.11 -1.42 -4.39
C LEU A 23 1.63 -1.72 -5.80
N LEU A 24 0.86 -2.46 -6.60
CA LEU A 24 1.22 -2.75 -7.99
C LEU A 24 1.30 -1.46 -8.83
N ALA A 25 0.34 -0.57 -8.67
CA ALA A 25 0.35 0.73 -9.35
C ALA A 25 1.55 1.59 -8.93
N LEU A 26 1.85 1.62 -7.64
CA LEU A 26 2.99 2.38 -7.12
C LEU A 26 4.34 1.84 -7.63
N LEU A 27 4.46 0.52 -7.81
CA LEU A 27 5.65 -0.06 -8.41
C LEU A 27 5.89 0.44 -9.84
N GLU A 28 4.82 0.56 -10.61
CA GLU A 28 4.93 1.09 -11.98
C GLU A 28 5.30 2.58 -11.99
N LEU A 29 4.70 3.35 -11.09
CA LEU A 29 5.02 4.76 -10.94
C LEU A 29 6.45 4.99 -10.47
N ALA A 30 6.95 4.12 -9.62
CA ALA A 30 8.31 4.20 -9.07
C ALA A 30 9.37 4.03 -10.16
N ASN A 31 9.09 3.30 -11.24
CA ASN A 31 10.01 3.12 -12.35
C ASN A 31 10.41 4.44 -13.02
N HIS A 32 9.54 5.44 -12.94
CA HIS A 32 9.73 6.72 -13.60
C HIS A 32 9.95 7.88 -12.62
N TYR A 33 10.19 7.57 -11.36
CA TYR A 33 10.40 8.62 -10.36
C TYR A 33 11.59 9.50 -10.69
N GLY A 34 12.70 8.89 -11.13
CA GLY A 34 13.93 9.62 -11.44
C GLY A 34 13.85 10.50 -12.67
N ASP A 35 13.20 10.00 -13.73
CA ASP A 35 13.10 10.72 -15.03
C ASP A 35 11.85 11.59 -15.15
N LYS A 36 10.95 11.52 -14.17
CA LYS A 36 9.69 12.26 -14.09
C LYS A 36 8.76 12.07 -15.29
N THR A 37 8.88 10.95 -15.98
CA THR A 37 7.95 10.59 -17.06
C THR A 37 6.61 10.18 -16.46
N PRO A 38 5.49 10.80 -16.86
CA PRO A 38 4.18 10.42 -16.34
C PRO A 38 3.81 9.00 -16.75
N THR A 39 3.20 8.27 -15.82
CA THR A 39 2.66 6.92 -16.05
C THR A 39 1.15 7.02 -16.19
N THR A 40 0.60 6.51 -17.29
CA THR A 40 -0.84 6.55 -17.54
C THR A 40 -1.53 5.34 -16.90
N MET A 41 -2.85 5.44 -16.74
CA MET A 41 -3.66 4.28 -16.33
C MET A 41 -3.49 3.11 -17.30
N SER A 42 -3.38 3.39 -18.59
CA SER A 42 -3.15 2.36 -19.62
C SER A 42 -1.83 1.64 -19.43
N ASP A 43 -0.78 2.38 -19.05
CA ASP A 43 0.54 1.78 -18.77
C ASP A 43 0.47 0.81 -17.59
N ILE A 44 -0.25 1.18 -16.54
CA ILE A 44 -0.44 0.33 -15.36
C ILE A 44 -1.25 -0.91 -15.74
N SER A 45 -2.37 -0.72 -16.44
CA SER A 45 -3.27 -1.81 -16.85
C SER A 45 -2.62 -2.78 -17.83
N ALA A 46 -1.66 -2.31 -18.62
CA ALA A 46 -0.94 -3.17 -19.56
C ALA A 46 -0.10 -4.22 -18.83
N LYS A 47 0.39 -3.90 -17.63
CA LYS A 47 1.22 -4.83 -16.84
C LYS A 47 0.42 -5.59 -15.78
N HIS A 48 -0.63 -4.98 -15.24
CA HIS A 48 -1.41 -5.54 -14.14
C HIS A 48 -2.89 -5.46 -14.49
N PRO A 49 -3.61 -6.58 -14.50
CA PRO A 49 -5.03 -6.61 -14.85
C PRO A 49 -5.90 -6.06 -13.71
N ILE A 50 -5.81 -4.76 -13.49
CA ILE A 50 -6.59 -4.07 -12.46
C ILE A 50 -7.87 -3.52 -13.10
N PRO A 51 -9.06 -3.81 -12.54
CA PRO A 51 -10.30 -3.22 -13.06
C PRO A 51 -10.22 -1.69 -13.07
N GLU A 52 -10.63 -1.07 -14.16
CA GLU A 52 -10.48 0.36 -14.38
C GLU A 52 -11.09 1.22 -13.27
N ARG A 53 -12.27 0.85 -12.79
CA ARG A 53 -12.92 1.55 -11.69
C ARG A 53 -12.10 1.54 -10.41
N TYR A 54 -11.51 0.40 -10.09
CA TYR A 54 -10.64 0.27 -8.93
C TYR A 54 -9.37 1.11 -9.08
N LEU A 55 -8.78 1.08 -10.26
CA LEU A 55 -7.58 1.85 -10.54
C LEU A 55 -7.83 3.35 -10.40
N GLU A 56 -8.95 3.85 -10.93
CA GLU A 56 -9.36 5.25 -10.77
C GLU A 56 -9.49 5.64 -9.30
N GLN A 57 -10.17 4.82 -8.50
CA GLN A 57 -10.37 5.07 -7.08
C GLN A 57 -9.05 5.07 -6.31
N ILE A 58 -8.19 4.12 -6.62
CA ILE A 58 -6.88 3.98 -5.98
C ILE A 58 -6.00 5.19 -6.28
N LEU A 59 -5.90 5.56 -7.54
CA LEU A 59 -5.10 6.72 -7.97
C LEU A 59 -5.64 8.00 -7.38
N SER A 60 -6.96 8.15 -7.30
CA SER A 60 -7.61 9.29 -6.66
C SER A 60 -7.29 9.36 -5.16
N SER A 61 -7.34 8.23 -4.47
CA SER A 61 -7.01 8.14 -3.04
C SER A 61 -5.55 8.49 -2.77
N LEU A 62 -4.64 7.97 -3.58
CA LEU A 62 -3.21 8.26 -3.46
C LEU A 62 -2.90 9.72 -3.76
N ARG A 63 -3.60 10.32 -4.74
CA ARG A 63 -3.46 11.75 -5.04
C ARG A 63 -3.93 12.61 -3.88
N ARG A 64 -5.07 12.29 -3.28
CA ARG A 64 -5.59 13.01 -2.09
C ARG A 64 -4.64 12.91 -0.91
N ALA A 65 -3.97 11.77 -0.76
CA ALA A 65 -2.96 11.57 0.27
C ALA A 65 -1.63 12.30 -0.03
N GLY A 66 -1.51 12.92 -1.21
CA GLY A 66 -0.31 13.67 -1.59
C GLY A 66 0.83 12.81 -2.11
N VAL A 67 0.61 11.52 -2.35
CA VAL A 67 1.63 10.58 -2.85
C VAL A 67 1.80 10.68 -4.36
N LEU A 68 0.75 11.06 -5.07
CA LEU A 68 0.73 11.23 -6.51
C LEU A 68 0.34 12.65 -6.88
N GLN A 69 0.80 13.04 -8.05
CA GLN A 69 0.39 14.25 -8.73
C GLN A 69 -0.02 13.89 -10.16
N SER A 70 -1.15 14.43 -10.64
CA SER A 70 -1.56 14.21 -12.01
C SER A 70 -1.01 15.32 -12.92
N GLN A 71 -0.59 14.94 -14.12
CA GLN A 71 -0.21 15.87 -15.18
C GLN A 71 -1.22 15.80 -16.31
N ARG A 72 -1.64 16.97 -16.78
CA ARG A 72 -2.58 17.11 -17.89
C ARG A 72 -1.83 17.19 -19.23
N GLY A 73 -2.52 16.85 -20.32
CA GLY A 73 -2.05 17.00 -21.69
C GLY A 73 -1.90 15.66 -22.42
N SER A 74 -1.46 15.72 -23.67
CA SER A 74 -1.29 14.54 -24.54
C SER A 74 -0.22 13.57 -24.01
N LYS A 75 0.69 14.05 -23.17
CA LYS A 75 1.72 13.26 -22.48
C LYS A 75 1.44 13.22 -20.98
N GLY A 76 0.17 13.33 -20.58
CA GLY A 76 -0.24 13.35 -19.19
C GLY A 76 -0.20 11.97 -18.56
N GLY A 77 -0.46 11.95 -17.27
CA GLY A 77 -0.48 10.74 -16.44
C GLY A 77 -0.24 11.10 -15.00
N PHE A 78 0.36 10.18 -14.25
CA PHE A 78 0.62 10.35 -12.84
C PHE A 78 2.12 10.25 -12.55
N ILE A 79 2.56 11.04 -11.57
CA ILE A 79 3.94 11.07 -11.10
C ILE A 79 3.94 10.91 -9.59
N LEU A 80 4.90 10.12 -9.06
CA LEU A 80 5.14 10.06 -7.62
C LEU A 80 5.71 11.39 -7.13
N THR A 81 5.18 11.88 -6.00
CA THR A 81 5.67 13.10 -5.34
C THR A 81 6.69 12.79 -4.25
N ARG A 82 6.75 11.54 -3.80
CA ARG A 82 7.65 11.09 -2.73
C ARG A 82 8.63 10.06 -3.28
N GLU A 83 9.83 10.07 -2.71
CA GLU A 83 10.82 9.03 -3.02
C GLU A 83 10.30 7.64 -2.64
N PRO A 84 10.45 6.64 -3.53
CA PRO A 84 10.04 5.28 -3.21
C PRO A 84 10.68 4.72 -1.93
N ARG A 85 11.87 5.19 -1.56
CA ARG A 85 12.57 4.82 -0.31
C ARG A 85 11.87 5.32 0.94
N GLN A 86 11.08 6.38 0.83
CA GLN A 86 10.40 7.01 1.95
C GLN A 86 8.94 6.60 2.07
N LEU A 87 8.47 5.77 1.16
CA LEU A 87 7.09 5.30 1.15
C LEU A 87 7.04 3.84 1.60
N THR A 88 6.60 3.62 2.85
CA THR A 88 6.50 2.28 3.42
C THR A 88 5.20 1.60 3.02
N LEU A 89 5.20 0.26 3.06
CA LEU A 89 3.98 -0.51 2.81
C LEU A 89 2.90 -0.20 3.85
N LEU A 90 3.32 0.03 5.10
CA LEU A 90 2.38 0.41 6.17
C LEU A 90 1.66 1.72 5.84
N GLU A 91 2.37 2.73 5.37
CA GLU A 91 1.75 4.01 4.97
C GLU A 91 0.71 3.82 3.89
N VAL A 92 0.99 2.97 2.90
CA VAL A 92 0.04 2.68 1.82
C VAL A 92 -1.22 1.99 2.36
N VAL A 93 -1.06 1.03 3.25
CA VAL A 93 -2.20 0.35 3.90
C VAL A 93 -3.07 1.36 4.65
N ILE A 94 -2.45 2.23 5.43
CA ILE A 94 -3.17 3.26 6.21
C ILE A 94 -3.91 4.24 5.30
N MET A 95 -3.31 4.67 4.20
CA MET A 95 -3.94 5.58 3.24
C MET A 95 -5.19 4.99 2.60
N LEU A 96 -5.21 3.69 2.37
CA LEU A 96 -6.30 3.04 1.64
C LEU A 96 -7.34 2.40 2.56
N ASP A 97 -6.90 1.78 3.63
CA ASP A 97 -7.77 1.05 4.57
C ASP A 97 -7.94 1.78 5.91
N GLY A 98 -7.39 3.00 6.04
CA GLY A 98 -7.38 3.78 7.28
C GLY A 98 -8.76 4.19 7.80
N GLU A 99 -9.80 4.00 7.00
CA GLU A 99 -11.19 4.25 7.39
C GLU A 99 -11.89 2.99 7.89
N GLN A 100 -11.18 1.90 8.13
CA GLN A 100 -11.80 0.72 8.70
C GLN A 100 -12.37 1.05 10.08
N LYS A 101 -13.67 0.83 10.20
CA LYS A 101 -14.41 1.09 11.42
C LYS A 101 -13.78 0.35 12.59
N GLU A 102 -13.55 1.07 13.67
CA GLU A 102 -13.27 0.47 14.95
C GLU A 102 -14.36 -0.60 15.22
N ARG A 103 -13.92 -1.78 15.58
CA ARG A 103 -14.85 -2.80 16.03
C ARG A 103 -15.51 -2.26 17.30
N GLU A 104 -16.78 -1.90 17.19
CA GLU A 104 -17.54 -1.46 18.34
C GLU A 104 -17.48 -2.56 19.41
N SER A 105 -16.86 -2.24 20.53
CA SER A 105 -16.96 -3.09 21.69
C SER A 105 -18.40 -2.98 22.16
N ASN A 106 -19.20 -4.01 21.93
CA ASN A 106 -20.53 -4.12 22.50
C ASN A 106 -20.40 -4.28 24.02
N GLY A 107 -20.24 -3.19 24.74
CA GLY A 107 -20.61 -2.86 26.11
C GLY A 107 -20.30 -3.80 27.25
N GLU A 108 -20.00 -5.07 27.05
CA GLU A 108 -19.70 -6.00 28.10
C GLU A 108 -18.41 -6.76 27.80
N ASP A 109 -17.29 -6.12 28.14
CA ASP A 109 -16.00 -6.77 28.08
C ASP A 109 -15.83 -7.68 29.30
N ASN A 110 -15.81 -8.99 29.06
CA ASN A 110 -15.42 -9.95 30.08
C ASN A 110 -13.93 -10.27 29.94
N LEU A 111 -13.39 -10.98 30.88
CA LEU A 111 -11.97 -11.35 30.93
C LEU A 111 -11.55 -12.12 29.67
N GLU A 112 -12.35 -13.05 29.22
CA GLU A 112 -12.06 -13.91 28.09
C GLU A 112 -11.97 -13.10 26.78
N LYS A 113 -12.87 -12.16 26.58
CA LYS A 113 -12.80 -11.25 25.41
C LYS A 113 -11.54 -10.40 25.44
N SER A 114 -11.18 -9.89 26.60
CA SER A 114 -9.96 -9.10 26.76
C SER A 114 -8.71 -9.90 26.42
N LEU A 115 -8.64 -11.16 26.86
CA LEU A 115 -7.51 -12.04 26.55
C LEU A 115 -7.37 -12.31 25.04
N VAL A 116 -8.47 -12.65 24.39
CA VAL A 116 -8.47 -12.84 22.92
C VAL A 116 -8.05 -11.58 22.21
N TRP A 117 -8.57 -10.45 22.64
CA TRP A 117 -8.29 -9.15 22.07
C TRP A 117 -6.81 -8.76 22.17
N GLU A 118 -6.21 -8.97 23.33
CA GLU A 118 -4.79 -8.70 23.55
C GLU A 118 -3.89 -9.48 22.59
N ILE A 119 -4.21 -10.73 22.33
CA ILE A 119 -3.47 -11.57 21.38
C ILE A 119 -3.61 -11.00 19.97
N TRP A 120 -4.83 -10.61 19.58
CA TRP A 120 -5.07 -10.03 18.27
C TRP A 120 -4.31 -8.71 18.07
N GLN A 121 -4.26 -7.89 19.13
CA GLN A 121 -3.48 -6.64 19.09
C GLN A 121 -1.98 -6.91 18.92
N GLN A 122 -1.44 -7.90 19.58
CA GLN A 122 -0.04 -8.28 19.42
C GLN A 122 0.27 -8.70 17.98
N ALA A 123 -0.61 -9.50 17.38
CA ALA A 123 -0.48 -9.91 15.99
C ALA A 123 -0.52 -8.69 15.04
N ASP A 124 -1.43 -7.75 15.32
CA ASP A 124 -1.58 -6.53 14.53
C ASP A 124 -0.35 -5.64 14.64
N VAL A 125 0.16 -5.42 15.84
CA VAL A 125 1.39 -4.64 16.07
C VAL A 125 2.59 -5.27 15.36
N SER A 126 2.71 -6.59 15.39
CA SER A 126 3.78 -7.31 14.69
C SER A 126 3.65 -7.14 13.18
N ALA A 127 2.44 -7.24 12.64
CA ALA A 127 2.18 -7.03 11.21
C ALA A 127 2.53 -5.59 10.81
N GLN A 128 2.14 -4.60 11.58
CA GLN A 128 2.49 -3.21 11.33
C GLN A 128 4.00 -2.99 11.34
N SER A 129 4.69 -3.60 12.29
CA SER A 129 6.15 -3.51 12.38
C SER A 129 6.83 -4.03 11.12
N ILE A 130 6.39 -5.18 10.62
CA ILE A 130 6.92 -5.75 9.36
C ILE A 130 6.66 -4.81 8.19
N LEU A 131 5.42 -4.34 8.03
CA LEU A 131 5.03 -3.48 6.92
C LEU A 131 5.73 -2.12 6.95
N SER A 132 6.12 -1.64 8.13
CA SER A 132 6.88 -0.40 8.28
C SER A 132 8.35 -0.54 7.89
N GLN A 133 8.88 -1.75 7.82
CA GLN A 133 10.27 -2.02 7.47
C GLN A 133 10.51 -2.09 5.96
N TYR A 134 9.46 -2.30 5.16
CA TYR A 134 9.54 -2.42 3.71
C TYR A 134 9.04 -1.17 3.04
N THR A 135 9.75 -0.73 2.03
CA THR A 135 9.40 0.43 1.21
C THR A 135 9.05 0.00 -0.22
N ILE A 136 8.47 0.91 -0.98
CA ILE A 136 8.25 0.69 -2.42
C ILE A 136 9.59 0.44 -3.13
N GLN A 137 10.65 1.14 -2.70
CA GLN A 137 11.98 0.92 -3.26
C GLN A 137 12.47 -0.52 -3.04
N ASP A 138 12.24 -1.07 -1.84
CA ASP A 138 12.62 -2.46 -1.53
C ASP A 138 11.96 -3.45 -2.49
N LEU A 139 10.69 -3.24 -2.80
CA LEU A 139 9.96 -4.08 -3.76
C LEU A 139 10.52 -3.94 -5.18
N CYS A 140 10.87 -2.72 -5.57
CA CYS A 140 11.49 -2.48 -6.87
C CYS A 140 12.83 -3.19 -7.00
N GLU A 141 13.66 -3.11 -5.97
CA GLU A 141 14.97 -3.75 -5.95
C GLU A 141 14.87 -5.28 -5.99
N GLU A 142 13.95 -5.85 -5.22
CA GLU A 142 13.71 -7.30 -5.22
C GLU A 142 13.17 -7.78 -6.57
N ARG A 143 12.29 -7.00 -7.20
CA ARG A 143 11.80 -7.29 -8.55
C ARG A 143 12.95 -7.36 -9.55
N GLU A 144 13.82 -6.35 -9.54
CA GLU A 144 14.97 -6.32 -10.44
C GLU A 144 15.92 -7.50 -10.19
N ALA A 145 16.17 -7.85 -8.94
CA ALA A 145 17.01 -8.98 -8.58
C ALA A 145 16.44 -10.30 -9.12
N ARG A 146 15.13 -10.50 -9.02
CA ARG A 146 14.47 -11.70 -9.52
C ARG A 146 14.44 -11.75 -11.04
N LEU A 147 14.26 -10.62 -11.71
CA LEU A 147 14.31 -10.54 -13.17
C LEU A 147 15.70 -10.88 -13.70
N GLN A 148 16.76 -10.40 -13.05
CA GLN A 148 18.13 -10.72 -13.41
C GLN A 148 18.43 -12.21 -13.25
N LYS A 149 18.00 -12.84 -12.17
CA LYS A 149 18.13 -14.28 -11.96
C LYS A 149 17.40 -15.07 -13.05
N SER A 150 16.19 -14.67 -13.39
CA SER A 150 15.40 -15.31 -14.44
C SER A 150 16.12 -15.26 -15.80
N GLN A 151 16.74 -14.13 -16.12
CA GLN A 151 17.52 -13.98 -17.35
C GLN A 151 18.77 -14.86 -17.37
N MET A 152 19.42 -15.05 -16.21
CA MET A 152 20.60 -15.91 -16.11
C MET A 152 20.29 -17.38 -16.37
N TYR A 153 19.10 -17.85 -16.06
CA TYR A 153 18.69 -19.25 -16.29
C TYR A 153 18.35 -19.57 -17.74
N TYR A 154 18.17 -18.57 -18.59
CA TYR A 154 17.77 -18.75 -19.99
C TYR A 154 18.90 -18.51 -21.00
N ILE A 155 20.12 -18.31 -20.53
CA ILE A 155 21.30 -18.14 -21.39
C ILE A 155 21.90 -19.51 -21.76
#